data_03fdd2c02dd1d9b50d5c4e6f0cd4b152
#
_entry.id   03fdd2c02dd1d9b50d5c4e6f0cd4b152
#
_cell.length_a   1.000
_cell.length_b   1.000
_cell.length_c   1.000
_cell.angle_alpha   90.00
_cell.angle_beta   90.00
_cell.angle_gamma   90.00
#
_symmetry.space_group_name_H-M   'P 1'
#
loop_
_entity.id
_entity.type
_entity.pdbx_description
1 polymer ?
#
loop_
_entity_poly.entity_id
_entity_poly.type
_entity_poly.pdbx_seq_one_letter_code
_entity_poly.pdbx_strand_id
1 'polypeptide(L)'
;MPKDSGIGASTKRREDIRFLTGVGNYTDDINLRGQAYVHFLRSDMAHGRINGIDTAAAAAMPGVVRIFTSADFEGVGGMPCGWQVTDKHGAPMQEPAHPILAKGKVRHVGD
;
A
#
# COMPACT_ATOMS: atom_id res chain seq x y z
N MET A 1 18.39 -39.73 13.02
CA MET A 1 19.14 -39.02 11.97
C MET A 1 18.20 -38.04 11.28
N PRO A 2 18.59 -36.79 11.06
CA PRO A 2 17.76 -35.87 10.28
C PRO A 2 17.58 -36.44 8.87
N LYS A 3 16.37 -36.43 8.35
CA LYS A 3 16.13 -36.82 6.97
C LYS A 3 16.59 -35.69 6.05
N ASP A 4 17.57 -35.97 5.20
CA ASP A 4 18.12 -34.97 4.26
C ASP A 4 17.25 -34.80 3.01
N SER A 5 16.21 -35.62 2.82
CA SER A 5 15.27 -35.52 1.70
C SER A 5 13.91 -36.16 2.04
N GLY A 6 12.85 -35.74 1.36
CA GLY A 6 11.50 -36.28 1.48
C GLY A 6 10.64 -35.60 2.54
N ILE A 7 9.53 -36.24 2.89
CA ILE A 7 8.57 -35.69 3.86
C ILE A 7 9.22 -35.61 5.25
N GLY A 8 9.20 -34.41 5.84
CA GLY A 8 9.83 -34.12 7.14
C GLY A 8 11.31 -33.70 7.06
N ALA A 9 11.86 -33.54 5.86
CA ALA A 9 13.19 -32.96 5.68
C ALA A 9 13.17 -31.43 5.91
N SER A 10 14.21 -30.92 6.57
CA SER A 10 14.42 -29.47 6.71
C SER A 10 15.00 -28.91 5.42
N THR A 11 14.13 -28.49 4.51
CA THR A 11 14.55 -27.91 3.23
C THR A 11 14.96 -26.45 3.43
N LYS A 12 16.19 -26.12 3.09
CA LYS A 12 16.70 -24.74 3.11
C LYS A 12 16.26 -24.01 1.84
N ARG A 13 15.88 -22.74 1.99
CA ARG A 13 15.59 -21.87 0.83
C ARG A 13 16.88 -21.52 0.10
N ARG A 14 16.82 -21.45 -1.22
CA ARG A 14 17.98 -21.10 -2.04
C ARG A 14 18.52 -19.71 -1.77
N GLU A 15 17.62 -18.80 -1.38
CA GLU A 15 17.94 -17.39 -1.10
C GLU A 15 18.62 -17.19 0.25
N ASP A 16 18.50 -18.12 1.18
CA ASP A 16 18.96 -17.95 2.57
C ASP A 16 20.45 -17.53 2.62
N ILE A 17 21.28 -18.14 1.81
CA ILE A 17 22.71 -17.81 1.77
C ILE A 17 22.92 -16.35 1.37
N ARG A 18 22.24 -15.89 0.34
CA ARG A 18 22.34 -14.52 -0.16
C ARG A 18 21.90 -13.49 0.90
N PHE A 19 20.82 -13.76 1.61
CA PHE A 19 20.32 -12.88 2.66
C PHE A 19 21.18 -12.89 3.92
N LEU A 20 21.64 -14.07 4.34
CA LEU A 20 22.50 -14.21 5.52
C LEU A 20 23.90 -13.62 5.31
N THR A 21 24.39 -13.56 4.09
CA THR A 21 25.68 -12.95 3.75
C THR A 21 25.59 -11.47 3.43
N GLY A 22 24.40 -10.84 3.54
CA GLY A 22 24.21 -9.41 3.26
C GLY A 22 24.27 -9.05 1.78
N VAL A 23 24.15 -10.01 0.88
CA VAL A 23 24.13 -9.78 -0.59
C VAL A 23 22.68 -9.64 -1.09
N GLY A 24 21.70 -9.70 -0.19
CA GLY A 24 20.31 -9.41 -0.52
C GLY A 24 20.13 -7.95 -0.91
N ASN A 25 19.19 -7.69 -1.81
CA ASN A 25 18.82 -6.32 -2.21
C ASN A 25 17.31 -6.17 -2.09
N TYR A 26 16.88 -5.30 -1.19
CA TYR A 26 15.49 -4.98 -0.93
C TYR A 26 15.16 -3.60 -1.49
N THR A 27 13.90 -3.23 -1.51
CA THR A 27 13.44 -1.92 -2.01
C THR A 27 14.14 -0.76 -1.30
N ASP A 28 14.36 -0.87 0.01
CA ASP A 28 15.02 0.17 0.82
C ASP A 28 16.53 0.29 0.56
N ASP A 29 17.14 -0.72 -0.06
CA ASP A 29 18.56 -0.68 -0.45
C ASP A 29 18.77 0.05 -1.79
N ILE A 30 17.67 0.33 -2.51
CA ILE A 30 17.72 1.01 -3.81
C ILE A 30 17.79 2.52 -3.57
N ASN A 31 18.92 3.11 -3.91
CA ASN A 31 19.15 4.55 -3.81
C ASN A 31 19.45 5.13 -5.18
N LEU A 32 18.54 5.92 -5.70
CA LEU A 32 18.66 6.56 -7.00
C LEU A 32 18.87 8.08 -6.85
N ARG A 33 19.67 8.66 -7.74
CA ARG A 33 19.84 10.12 -7.78
C ARG A 33 18.50 10.80 -8.07
N GLY A 34 18.09 11.73 -7.21
CA GLY A 34 16.81 12.43 -7.33
C GLY A 34 15.61 11.63 -6.78
N GLN A 35 15.87 10.54 -6.09
CA GLN A 35 14.84 9.78 -5.41
C GLN A 35 14.12 10.65 -4.38
N ALA A 36 12.79 10.53 -4.34
CA ALA A 36 11.95 11.12 -3.32
C ALA A 36 11.33 10.02 -2.44
N TYR A 37 11.02 10.37 -1.21
CA TYR A 37 10.33 9.49 -0.27
C TYR A 37 8.86 9.88 -0.16
N VAL A 38 7.99 8.89 -0.06
CA VAL A 38 6.56 9.10 0.10
C VAL A 38 6.19 8.87 1.56
N HIS A 39 5.44 9.82 2.12
CA HIS A 39 4.79 9.66 3.42
C HIS A 39 3.28 9.66 3.22
N PHE A 40 2.59 8.66 3.76
CA PHE A 40 1.14 8.59 3.77
C PHE A 40 0.61 9.09 5.12
N LEU A 41 -0.10 10.21 5.10
CA LEU A 41 -0.89 10.62 6.26
C LEU A 41 -2.11 9.71 6.34
N ARG A 42 -2.22 9.00 7.45
CA ARG A 42 -3.30 8.05 7.71
C ARG A 42 -4.29 8.62 8.72
N SER A 43 -5.58 8.30 8.55
CA SER A 43 -6.61 8.69 9.52
C SER A 43 -6.46 7.91 10.82
N ASP A 44 -6.56 8.58 11.94
CA ASP A 44 -6.73 8.01 13.28
C ASP A 44 -8.21 7.74 13.62
N MET A 45 -9.13 8.27 12.81
CA MET A 45 -10.56 8.10 13.01
C MET A 45 -11.09 6.86 12.29
N ALA A 46 -11.96 6.12 12.97
CA ALA A 46 -12.60 4.93 12.40
C ALA A 46 -13.60 5.27 11.28
N HIS A 47 -14.31 6.38 11.40
CA HIS A 47 -15.23 6.89 10.38
C HIS A 47 -15.50 8.37 10.62
N GLY A 48 -15.39 9.19 9.59
CA GLY A 48 -15.62 10.62 9.69
C GLY A 48 -15.69 11.33 8.35
N ARG A 49 -16.28 12.50 8.33
CA ARG A 49 -16.24 13.37 7.16
C ARG A 49 -14.90 14.10 7.10
N ILE A 50 -14.34 14.24 5.93
CA ILE A 50 -13.21 15.12 5.66
C ILE A 50 -13.81 16.48 5.26
N ASN A 51 -13.77 17.43 6.19
CA ASN A 51 -14.26 18.79 5.94
C ASN A 51 -13.25 19.63 5.15
N GLY A 52 -11.99 19.26 5.18
CA GLY A 52 -10.89 19.90 4.45
C GLY A 52 -9.56 19.27 4.81
N ILE A 53 -8.58 19.48 3.97
CA ILE A 53 -7.18 19.11 4.20
C ILE A 53 -6.38 20.39 3.96
N ASP A 54 -5.83 20.97 5.03
CA ASP A 54 -4.92 22.10 4.92
C ASP A 54 -3.49 21.59 4.65
N THR A 55 -2.99 21.89 3.49
CA THR A 55 -1.65 21.48 3.03
C THR A 55 -0.64 22.63 3.03
N ALA A 56 -1.08 23.86 3.34
CA ALA A 56 -0.25 25.05 3.12
C ALA A 56 1.06 25.03 3.93
N ALA A 57 0.96 24.75 5.22
CA ALA A 57 2.14 24.70 6.08
C ALA A 57 3.11 23.59 5.67
N ALA A 58 2.59 22.42 5.33
CA ALA A 58 3.40 21.29 4.90
C ALA A 58 4.06 21.56 3.53
N ALA A 59 3.34 22.18 2.60
CA ALA A 59 3.88 22.52 1.28
C ALA A 59 5.01 23.55 1.35
N ALA A 60 5.00 24.41 2.38
CA ALA A 60 6.04 25.41 2.59
C ALA A 60 7.32 24.85 3.25
N MET A 61 7.30 23.60 3.71
CA MET A 61 8.47 23.01 4.38
C MET A 61 9.59 22.69 3.40
N PRO A 62 10.85 22.98 3.78
CA PRO A 62 11.99 22.61 2.97
C PRO A 62 12.06 21.10 2.70
N GLY A 63 12.29 20.72 1.46
CA GLY A 63 12.39 19.32 1.05
C GLY A 63 11.07 18.68 0.64
N VAL A 64 9.94 19.33 0.85
CA VAL A 64 8.65 18.84 0.34
C VAL A 64 8.57 19.12 -1.16
N VAL A 65 8.50 18.05 -1.95
CA VAL A 65 8.42 18.15 -3.41
C VAL A 65 6.98 18.38 -3.85
N ARG A 66 6.03 17.61 -3.31
CA ARG A 66 4.62 17.73 -3.64
C ARG A 66 3.75 17.05 -2.58
N ILE A 67 2.54 17.57 -2.42
CA ILE A 67 1.49 16.94 -1.61
C ILE A 67 0.35 16.57 -2.56
N PHE A 68 -0.12 15.35 -2.44
CA PHE A 68 -1.24 14.82 -3.20
C PHE A 68 -2.46 14.65 -2.29
N THR A 69 -3.60 15.03 -2.81
CA THR A 69 -4.91 14.81 -2.20
C THR A 69 -5.82 14.04 -3.17
N SER A 70 -7.02 13.68 -2.76
CA SER A 70 -7.98 13.05 -3.65
C SER A 70 -8.34 13.90 -4.87
N ALA A 71 -8.18 15.21 -4.81
CA ALA A 71 -8.43 16.11 -5.94
C ALA A 71 -7.44 15.92 -7.09
N ASP A 72 -6.18 15.54 -6.78
CA ASP A 72 -5.17 15.28 -7.80
C ASP A 72 -5.46 14.01 -8.64
N PHE A 73 -6.37 13.17 -8.16
CA PHE A 73 -6.77 11.92 -8.81
C PHE A 73 -8.20 11.96 -9.37
N GLU A 74 -8.75 13.13 -9.60
CA GLU A 74 -10.04 13.24 -10.26
C GLU A 74 -9.97 12.70 -11.70
N GLY A 75 -10.94 11.88 -12.06
CA GLY A 75 -10.95 11.18 -13.36
C GLY A 75 -10.10 9.90 -13.42
N VAL A 76 -9.30 9.64 -12.38
CA VAL A 76 -8.64 8.33 -12.23
C VAL A 76 -9.63 7.40 -11.55
N GLY A 77 -9.86 6.22 -12.14
CA GLY A 77 -10.73 5.19 -11.55
C GLY A 77 -10.23 4.73 -10.18
N GLY A 78 -11.13 4.18 -9.39
CA GLY A 78 -10.77 3.55 -8.12
C GLY A 78 -9.94 2.27 -8.33
N MET A 79 -9.39 1.75 -7.24
CA MET A 79 -8.72 0.44 -7.26
C MET A 79 -9.77 -0.65 -7.44
N PRO A 80 -9.69 -1.47 -8.49
CA PRO A 80 -10.64 -2.55 -8.72
C PRO A 80 -10.41 -3.69 -7.75
N CYS A 81 -11.48 -4.44 -7.44
CA CYS A 81 -11.32 -5.72 -6.78
C CYS A 81 -10.72 -6.73 -7.78
N GLY A 82 -9.56 -7.29 -7.44
CA GLY A 82 -8.87 -8.26 -8.29
C GLY A 82 -9.54 -9.63 -8.36
N TRP A 83 -10.48 -9.90 -7.47
CA TRP A 83 -11.21 -11.17 -7.40
C TRP A 83 -12.69 -10.92 -7.18
N GLN A 84 -13.48 -10.99 -8.23
CA GLN A 84 -14.92 -10.87 -8.13
C GLN A 84 -15.55 -12.25 -7.90
N VAL A 85 -16.47 -12.31 -6.96
CA VAL A 85 -17.25 -13.50 -6.66
C VAL A 85 -18.72 -13.27 -6.97
N THR A 86 -19.43 -14.35 -7.21
CA THR A 86 -20.89 -14.34 -7.40
C THR A 86 -21.57 -15.01 -6.23
N ASP A 87 -22.82 -14.64 -5.97
CA ASP A 87 -23.64 -15.33 -5.00
C ASP A 87 -24.12 -16.70 -5.56
N LYS A 88 -24.89 -17.43 -4.76
CA LYS A 88 -25.47 -18.74 -5.13
C LYS A 88 -26.42 -18.68 -6.34
N HIS A 89 -26.87 -17.50 -6.75
CA HIS A 89 -27.74 -17.28 -7.89
C HIS A 89 -27.00 -16.73 -9.12
N GLY A 90 -25.68 -16.55 -9.00
CA GLY A 90 -24.84 -15.99 -10.07
C GLY A 90 -24.82 -14.47 -10.12
N ALA A 91 -25.47 -13.77 -9.17
CA ALA A 91 -25.41 -12.32 -9.12
C ALA A 91 -23.99 -11.85 -8.69
N PRO A 92 -23.41 -10.84 -9.35
CA PRO A 92 -22.09 -10.34 -8.98
C PRO A 92 -22.10 -9.67 -7.61
N MET A 93 -20.95 -9.71 -6.91
CA MET A 93 -20.76 -8.98 -5.67
C MET A 93 -20.95 -7.48 -5.86
N GLN A 94 -21.34 -6.80 -4.79
CA GLN A 94 -21.32 -5.33 -4.76
C GLN A 94 -19.86 -4.86 -4.67
N GLU A 95 -19.45 -4.02 -5.61
CA GLU A 95 -18.11 -3.42 -5.64
C GLU A 95 -18.25 -1.91 -5.49
N PRO A 96 -18.28 -1.37 -4.24
CA PRO A 96 -18.30 0.06 -4.03
C PRO A 96 -16.98 0.68 -4.49
N ALA A 97 -17.05 1.90 -5.02
CA ALA A 97 -15.86 2.63 -5.46
C ALA A 97 -14.83 2.75 -4.33
N HIS A 98 -13.60 2.35 -4.63
CA HIS A 98 -12.46 2.44 -3.72
C HIS A 98 -11.46 3.48 -4.28
N PRO A 99 -11.59 4.76 -3.90
CA PRO A 99 -10.72 5.80 -4.43
C PRO A 99 -9.26 5.58 -3.99
N ILE A 100 -8.32 6.07 -4.78
CA ILE A 100 -6.88 5.96 -4.51
C ILE A 100 -6.50 6.64 -3.18
N LEU A 101 -7.08 7.79 -2.90
CA LEU A 101 -6.98 8.50 -1.63
C LEU A 101 -8.39 8.78 -1.08
N ALA A 102 -8.53 8.85 0.23
CA ALA A 102 -9.80 9.10 0.88
C ALA A 102 -10.45 10.38 0.35
N LYS A 103 -11.70 10.26 -0.13
CA LYS A 103 -12.47 11.36 -0.71
C LYS A 103 -13.75 11.60 0.08
N GLY A 104 -13.86 12.81 0.67
CA GLY A 104 -15.03 13.28 1.37
C GLY A 104 -15.28 12.62 2.73
N LYS A 105 -14.77 11.42 2.97
CA LYS A 105 -14.83 10.75 4.27
C LYS A 105 -13.76 9.65 4.39
N VAL A 106 -13.36 9.41 5.62
CA VAL A 106 -12.62 8.20 6.01
C VAL A 106 -13.59 7.13 6.47
N ARG A 107 -13.26 5.86 6.24
CA ARG A 107 -14.13 4.71 6.48
C ARG A 107 -13.58 3.73 7.50
N HIS A 108 -12.29 3.81 7.79
CA HIS A 108 -11.60 3.01 8.80
C HIS A 108 -10.37 3.73 9.31
N VAL A 109 -9.84 3.27 10.42
CA VAL A 109 -8.52 3.71 10.91
C VAL A 109 -7.46 3.32 9.88
N GLY A 110 -6.62 4.26 9.51
CA GLY A 110 -5.58 4.05 8.51
C GLY A 110 -5.98 4.35 7.05
N ASP A 111 -7.24 4.82 6.84
CA ASP A 111 -7.72 5.25 5.53
C ASP A 111 -6.94 6.48 5.03
#